data_4a054797a6754ca5474385375a64ecee
#
_entry.id   4a054797a6754ca5474385375a64ecee
#
_cell.length_a   1.000
_cell.length_b   1.000
_cell.length_c   1.000
_cell.angle_alpha   90.00
_cell.angle_beta   90.00
_cell.angle_gamma   90.00
#
_symmetry.space_group_name_H-M   'P 1'
#
loop_
_entity.id
_entity.type
_entity.pdbx_description
1 polymer ?
#
loop_
_entity_poly.entity_id
_entity_poly.type
_entity_poly.pdbx_seq_one_letter_code
_entity_poly.pdbx_strand_id
1 'polypeptide(L)'
;STLEHYLERRPRAAMAILRTMSERLRETNTMLSARAARNVDAEFEKNLSWSERLADSVAALNGSWAFIVFLIALTAVWCLVNTRLLTQAPLDPYPFQLFNLALAILVGLQGPLIVMSQNRQSLKDRARADTDFKVNLKNEVNIETLLRELSEFRAELRGRAGHDDS
;
A
#
# COMPACT_ATOMS: atom_id res chain seq x y z
N SER A 1 -25.12 25.83 -28.99
CA SER A 1 -26.02 24.67 -28.83
C SER A 1 -27.13 24.98 -27.83
N THR A 2 -28.22 24.23 -27.86
CA THR A 2 -29.39 24.43 -26.94
C THR A 2 -29.00 24.38 -25.47
N LEU A 3 -27.94 23.63 -25.13
CA LEU A 3 -27.42 23.49 -23.75
C LEU A 3 -26.68 24.75 -23.29
N GLU A 4 -25.88 25.36 -24.16
CA GLU A 4 -25.15 26.59 -23.85
C GLU A 4 -26.12 27.73 -23.54
N HIS A 5 -27.14 27.93 -24.39
CA HIS A 5 -28.16 28.94 -24.19
C HIS A 5 -28.99 28.70 -22.90
N TYR A 6 -29.20 27.43 -22.49
CA TYR A 6 -29.87 27.08 -21.23
C TYR A 6 -29.01 27.40 -20.02
N LEU A 7 -27.71 27.14 -20.08
CA LEU A 7 -26.74 27.39 -18.98
C LEU A 7 -26.49 28.90 -18.78
N GLU A 8 -26.43 29.67 -19.86
CA GLU A 8 -26.33 31.15 -19.82
C GLU A 8 -27.46 31.78 -19.03
N ARG A 9 -28.68 31.30 -19.21
CA ARG A 9 -29.87 31.82 -18.49
C ARG A 9 -30.03 31.31 -17.05
N ARG A 10 -29.28 30.28 -16.63
CA ARG A 10 -29.39 29.69 -15.31
C ARG A 10 -28.02 29.39 -14.67
N PRO A 11 -27.30 30.44 -14.22
CA PRO A 11 -25.95 30.26 -13.64
C PRO A 11 -25.94 29.35 -12.41
N ARG A 12 -27.04 29.26 -11.67
CA ARG A 12 -27.16 28.30 -10.53
C ARG A 12 -27.16 26.85 -11.00
N ALA A 13 -27.77 26.53 -12.13
CA ALA A 13 -27.78 25.19 -12.71
C ALA A 13 -26.38 24.80 -13.22
N ALA A 14 -25.66 25.75 -13.86
CA ALA A 14 -24.28 25.53 -14.27
C ALA A 14 -23.35 25.23 -13.08
N MET A 15 -23.48 25.98 -12.00
CA MET A 15 -22.73 25.72 -10.77
C MET A 15 -23.05 24.37 -10.10
N ALA A 16 -24.32 23.93 -10.14
CA ALA A 16 -24.73 22.64 -9.63
C ALA A 16 -24.11 21.49 -10.45
N ILE A 17 -24.11 21.61 -11.78
CA ILE A 17 -23.50 20.62 -12.68
C ILE A 17 -21.98 20.56 -12.44
N LEU A 18 -21.30 21.70 -12.37
CA LEU A 18 -19.86 21.76 -12.09
C LEU A 18 -19.51 21.11 -10.75
N ARG A 19 -20.31 21.35 -9.71
CA ARG A 19 -20.14 20.72 -8.41
C ARG A 19 -20.28 19.20 -8.48
N THR A 20 -21.32 18.72 -9.13
CA THR A 20 -21.54 17.28 -9.29
C THR A 20 -20.46 16.61 -10.13
N MET A 21 -19.97 17.29 -11.18
CA MET A 21 -18.85 16.81 -11.99
C MET A 21 -17.56 16.77 -11.20
N SER A 22 -17.30 17.80 -10.39
CA SER A 22 -16.13 17.85 -9.50
C SER A 22 -16.14 16.74 -8.44
N GLU A 23 -17.29 16.48 -7.84
CA GLU A 23 -17.47 15.37 -6.89
C GLU A 23 -17.26 14.01 -7.58
N ARG A 24 -17.83 13.79 -8.75
CA ARG A 24 -17.64 12.56 -9.53
C ARG A 24 -16.20 12.36 -10.00
N LEU A 25 -15.51 13.42 -10.43
CA LEU A 25 -14.09 13.36 -10.77
C LEU A 25 -13.25 12.93 -9.57
N ARG A 26 -13.52 13.49 -8.40
CA ARG A 26 -12.83 13.14 -7.17
C ARG A 26 -13.04 11.68 -6.79
N GLU A 27 -14.27 11.19 -6.88
CA GLU A 27 -14.61 9.79 -6.61
C GLU A 27 -13.93 8.84 -7.63
N THR A 28 -13.99 9.17 -8.91
CA THR A 28 -13.33 8.38 -9.96
C THR A 28 -11.82 8.34 -9.78
N ASN A 29 -11.19 9.45 -9.39
CA ASN A 29 -9.76 9.51 -9.13
C ASN A 29 -9.35 8.64 -7.94
N THR A 30 -10.11 8.64 -6.85
CA THR A 30 -9.84 7.76 -5.70
C THR A 30 -9.96 6.29 -6.07
N MET A 31 -10.96 5.94 -6.89
CA MET A 31 -11.12 4.58 -7.41
C MET A 31 -9.98 4.16 -8.34
N LEU A 32 -9.50 5.07 -9.20
CA LEU A 32 -8.36 4.80 -10.10
C LEU A 32 -7.07 4.58 -9.32
N SER A 33 -6.77 5.42 -8.33
CA SER A 33 -5.60 5.25 -7.46
C SER A 33 -5.65 3.92 -6.69
N ALA A 34 -6.81 3.58 -6.11
CA ALA A 34 -6.99 2.32 -5.41
C ALA A 34 -6.87 1.09 -6.33
N ARG A 35 -7.31 1.20 -7.59
CA ARG A 35 -7.16 0.14 -8.59
C ARG A 35 -5.70 0.00 -9.05
N ALA A 36 -5.02 1.11 -9.26
CA ALA A 36 -3.62 1.13 -9.64
C ALA A 36 -2.73 0.51 -8.55
N ALA A 37 -2.96 0.86 -7.28
CA ALA A 37 -2.25 0.26 -6.15
C ALA A 37 -2.48 -1.26 -6.06
N ARG A 38 -3.72 -1.74 -6.25
CA ARG A 38 -4.03 -3.18 -6.28
C ARG A 38 -3.35 -3.92 -7.42
N ASN A 39 -3.21 -3.28 -8.58
CA ASN A 39 -2.50 -3.89 -9.71
C ASN A 39 -1.01 -4.07 -9.42
N VAL A 40 -0.37 -3.09 -8.77
CA VAL A 40 1.02 -3.20 -8.31
C VAL A 40 1.17 -4.37 -7.35
N ASP A 41 0.28 -4.49 -6.36
CA ASP A 41 0.30 -5.60 -5.41
C ASP A 41 0.17 -6.97 -6.09
N ALA A 42 -0.79 -7.09 -7.01
CA ALA A 42 -1.03 -8.34 -7.74
C ALA A 42 0.15 -8.73 -8.64
N GLU A 43 0.85 -7.75 -9.21
CA GLU A 43 2.03 -7.99 -10.02
C GLU A 43 3.22 -8.47 -9.18
N PHE A 44 3.45 -7.84 -8.02
CA PHE A 44 4.47 -8.28 -7.07
C PHE A 44 4.19 -9.70 -6.53
N GLU A 45 2.93 -10.02 -6.23
CA GLU A 45 2.55 -11.34 -5.72
C GLU A 45 2.69 -12.46 -6.76
N LYS A 46 2.41 -12.17 -8.05
CA LYS A 46 2.57 -13.16 -9.14
C LYS A 46 4.02 -13.56 -9.37
N ASN A 47 4.94 -12.63 -9.18
CA ASN A 47 6.36 -12.83 -9.44
C ASN A 47 7.14 -13.37 -8.23
N LEU A 48 6.46 -13.65 -7.11
CA LEU A 48 7.07 -14.17 -5.90
C LEU A 48 7.60 -15.59 -6.09
N SER A 49 8.90 -15.74 -5.88
CA SER A 49 9.54 -17.06 -5.76
C SER A 49 9.12 -17.72 -4.43
N TRP A 50 9.27 -19.05 -4.34
CA TRP A 50 8.96 -19.78 -3.11
C TRP A 50 9.85 -19.35 -1.93
N SER A 51 11.12 -18.98 -2.19
CA SER A 51 12.06 -18.51 -1.18
C SER A 51 11.65 -17.15 -0.59
N GLU A 52 11.11 -16.26 -1.42
CA GLU A 52 10.58 -14.96 -0.98
C GLU A 52 9.32 -15.11 -0.13
N ARG A 53 8.44 -16.06 -0.48
CA ARG A 53 7.27 -16.39 0.33
C ARG A 53 7.65 -16.95 1.69
N LEU A 54 8.69 -17.79 1.75
CA LEU A 54 9.23 -18.28 3.01
C LEU A 54 9.81 -17.14 3.84
N ALA A 55 10.60 -16.26 3.25
CA ALA A 55 11.17 -15.11 3.95
C ALA A 55 10.09 -14.22 4.56
N ASP A 56 9.02 -13.94 3.82
CA ASP A 56 7.88 -13.17 4.34
C ASP A 56 7.14 -13.88 5.48
N SER A 57 6.93 -15.19 5.34
CA SER A 57 6.28 -15.99 6.39
C SER A 57 7.10 -16.02 7.67
N VAL A 58 8.42 -16.19 7.54
CA VAL A 58 9.34 -16.16 8.68
C VAL A 58 9.38 -14.77 9.32
N ALA A 59 9.45 -13.71 8.51
CA ALA A 59 9.43 -12.34 9.02
C ALA A 59 8.13 -12.02 9.76
N ALA A 60 6.98 -12.45 9.24
CA ALA A 60 5.68 -12.26 9.87
C ALA A 60 5.56 -13.06 11.19
N LEU A 61 6.06 -14.29 11.22
CA LEU A 61 6.08 -15.12 12.43
C LEU A 61 6.95 -14.49 13.53
N ASN A 62 8.14 -14.03 13.19
CA ASN A 62 9.09 -13.43 14.15
C ASN A 62 8.54 -12.16 14.81
N GLY A 63 7.67 -11.42 14.13
CA GLY A 63 6.99 -10.24 14.67
C GLY A 63 5.77 -10.55 15.54
N SER A 64 5.43 -11.83 15.76
CA SER A 64 4.22 -12.22 16.49
C SER A 64 4.51 -12.58 17.97
N TRP A 65 3.62 -12.14 18.86
CA TRP A 65 3.64 -12.58 20.27
C TRP A 65 3.52 -14.09 20.42
N ALA A 66 2.78 -14.76 19.54
CA ALA A 66 2.62 -16.19 19.53
C ALA A 66 3.97 -16.91 19.35
N PHE A 67 4.84 -16.39 18.48
CA PHE A 67 6.17 -16.94 18.27
C PHE A 67 7.07 -16.79 19.50
N ILE A 68 7.01 -15.65 20.19
CA ILE A 68 7.77 -15.41 21.41
C ILE A 68 7.35 -16.41 22.51
N VAL A 69 6.04 -16.56 22.72
CA VAL A 69 5.50 -17.51 23.70
C VAL A 69 5.87 -18.94 23.34
N PHE A 70 5.79 -19.29 22.04
CA PHE A 70 6.21 -20.59 21.53
C PHE A 70 7.69 -20.88 21.84
N LEU A 71 8.59 -19.93 21.58
CA LEU A 71 10.03 -20.11 21.86
C LEU A 71 10.31 -20.29 23.36
N ILE A 72 9.65 -19.52 24.21
CA ILE A 72 9.77 -19.66 25.67
C ILE A 72 9.29 -21.03 26.10
N ALA A 73 8.12 -21.48 25.65
CA ALA A 73 7.56 -22.76 25.96
C ALA A 73 8.46 -23.92 25.47
N LEU A 74 8.95 -23.81 24.23
CA LEU A 74 9.88 -24.78 23.64
C LEU A 74 11.15 -24.91 24.46
N THR A 75 11.73 -23.78 24.88
CA THR A 75 12.94 -23.75 25.73
C THR A 75 12.67 -24.38 27.07
N ALA A 76 11.54 -24.07 27.72
CA ALA A 76 11.17 -24.63 29.00
C ALA A 76 10.98 -26.15 28.90
N VAL A 77 10.26 -26.62 27.89
CA VAL A 77 10.04 -28.06 27.65
C VAL A 77 11.36 -28.76 27.36
N TRP A 78 12.24 -28.18 26.53
CA TRP A 78 13.54 -28.77 26.24
C TRP A 78 14.38 -28.93 27.50
N CYS A 79 14.47 -27.90 28.34
CA CYS A 79 15.18 -27.94 29.60
C CYS A 79 14.60 -29.00 30.55
N LEU A 80 13.28 -29.06 30.66
CA LEU A 80 12.61 -30.06 31.53
C LEU A 80 12.90 -31.50 31.08
N VAL A 81 12.79 -31.79 29.79
CA VAL A 81 13.00 -33.17 29.26
C VAL A 81 14.45 -33.60 29.37
N ASN A 82 15.41 -32.67 29.21
CA ASN A 82 16.84 -32.95 29.19
C ASN A 82 17.49 -32.77 30.59
N THR A 83 16.72 -32.49 31.65
CA THR A 83 17.24 -32.53 33.01
C THR A 83 17.29 -33.94 33.53
N ARG A 84 18.27 -34.26 34.39
CA ARG A 84 18.41 -35.55 35.04
C ARG A 84 17.23 -35.90 35.97
N LEU A 85 16.34 -34.95 36.23
CA LEU A 85 15.10 -35.17 37.02
C LEU A 85 14.09 -36.06 36.29
N LEU A 86 14.03 -36.00 34.97
CA LEU A 86 13.07 -36.73 34.14
C LEU A 86 13.69 -37.93 33.41
N THR A 87 14.99 -37.83 33.05
CA THR A 87 15.66 -38.85 32.23
C THR A 87 17.06 -39.14 32.76
N GLN A 88 17.36 -40.44 32.97
CA GLN A 88 18.70 -40.87 33.43
C GLN A 88 19.78 -40.69 32.34
N ALA A 89 19.38 -40.68 31.06
CA ALA A 89 20.24 -40.45 29.91
C ALA A 89 19.66 -39.36 29.03
N PRO A 90 19.81 -38.07 29.37
CA PRO A 90 19.33 -36.97 28.56
C PRO A 90 20.06 -36.88 27.22
N LEU A 91 19.33 -36.54 26.16
CA LEU A 91 19.85 -36.38 24.78
C LEU A 91 20.83 -35.18 24.69
N ASP A 92 20.55 -34.12 25.41
CA ASP A 92 21.31 -32.86 25.44
C ASP A 92 21.48 -32.40 26.89
N PRO A 93 22.44 -32.98 27.63
CA PRO A 93 22.64 -32.63 29.05
C PRO A 93 23.13 -31.17 29.16
N TYR A 94 22.92 -30.59 30.34
CA TYR A 94 23.46 -29.26 30.65
C TYR A 94 24.95 -29.15 30.24
N PRO A 95 25.36 -28.11 29.48
CA PRO A 95 24.68 -26.84 29.24
C PRO A 95 23.83 -26.72 27.94
N PHE A 96 23.17 -27.82 27.51
CA PHE A 96 22.24 -27.82 26.38
C PHE A 96 22.84 -27.33 25.06
N GLN A 97 23.99 -27.87 24.68
CA GLN A 97 24.77 -27.38 23.52
C GLN A 97 24.06 -27.62 22.19
N LEU A 98 23.37 -28.75 22.03
CA LEU A 98 22.63 -29.05 20.83
C LEU A 98 21.48 -28.04 20.60
N PHE A 99 20.74 -27.74 21.65
CA PHE A 99 19.65 -26.77 21.63
C PHE A 99 20.17 -25.35 21.38
N ASN A 100 21.28 -24.99 22.04
CA ASN A 100 21.93 -23.69 21.81
C ASN A 100 22.40 -23.53 20.36
N LEU A 101 22.99 -24.58 19.77
CA LEU A 101 23.38 -24.59 18.35
C LEU A 101 22.16 -24.41 17.43
N ALA A 102 21.07 -25.13 17.71
CA ALA A 102 19.83 -25.01 16.93
C ALA A 102 19.23 -23.60 16.99
N LEU A 103 19.20 -22.99 18.18
CA LEU A 103 18.76 -21.61 18.36
C LEU A 103 19.69 -20.62 17.67
N ALA A 104 21.01 -20.82 17.72
CA ALA A 104 21.99 -19.95 17.06
C ALA A 104 21.81 -19.95 15.54
N ILE A 105 21.58 -21.14 14.95
CA ILE A 105 21.27 -21.27 13.51
C ILE A 105 19.95 -20.56 13.19
N LEU A 106 18.90 -20.77 13.98
CA LEU A 106 17.61 -20.14 13.81
C LEU A 106 17.73 -18.61 13.79
N VAL A 107 18.38 -18.05 14.81
CA VAL A 107 18.60 -16.58 14.93
C VAL A 107 19.49 -16.08 13.80
N GLY A 108 20.54 -16.82 13.43
CA GLY A 108 21.43 -16.45 12.31
C GLY A 108 20.71 -16.36 10.97
N LEU A 109 19.69 -17.21 10.74
CA LEU A 109 18.89 -17.18 9.51
C LEU A 109 17.79 -16.10 9.53
N GLN A 110 17.28 -15.75 10.70
CA GLN A 110 16.21 -14.74 10.83
C GLN A 110 16.63 -13.37 10.29
N GLY A 111 17.84 -12.91 10.60
CA GLY A 111 18.33 -11.60 10.17
C GLY A 111 18.28 -11.40 8.65
N PRO A 112 18.97 -12.21 7.86
CA PRO A 112 18.92 -12.13 6.40
C PRO A 112 17.50 -12.26 5.82
N LEU A 113 16.65 -13.15 6.34
CA LEU A 113 15.27 -13.33 5.86
C LEU A 113 14.41 -12.09 6.12
N ILE A 114 14.55 -11.46 7.28
CA ILE A 114 13.85 -10.21 7.61
C ILE A 114 14.30 -9.09 6.68
N VAL A 115 15.62 -8.94 6.43
CA VAL A 115 16.15 -7.93 5.51
C VAL A 115 15.64 -8.14 4.08
N MET A 116 15.56 -9.39 3.61
CA MET A 116 14.99 -9.71 2.29
C MET A 116 13.53 -9.28 2.19
N SER A 117 12.72 -9.60 3.21
CA SER A 117 11.30 -9.19 3.28
C SER A 117 11.15 -7.68 3.33
N GLN A 118 11.95 -6.98 4.14
CA GLN A 118 11.95 -5.51 4.24
C GLN A 118 12.36 -4.83 2.93
N ASN A 119 13.39 -5.34 2.25
CA ASN A 119 13.82 -4.80 0.96
C ASN A 119 12.71 -4.92 -0.09
N ARG A 120 12.05 -6.07 -0.14
CA ARG A 120 10.92 -6.29 -1.03
C ARG A 120 9.74 -5.36 -0.72
N GLN A 121 9.42 -5.19 0.57
CA GLN A 121 8.38 -4.26 0.99
C GLN A 121 8.71 -2.82 0.55
N SER A 122 9.97 -2.41 0.71
CA SER A 122 10.44 -1.09 0.26
C SER A 122 10.31 -0.90 -1.26
N LEU A 123 10.61 -1.93 -2.07
CA LEU A 123 10.42 -1.89 -3.52
C LEU A 123 8.94 -1.77 -3.89
N LYS A 124 8.07 -2.51 -3.21
CA LYS A 124 6.62 -2.44 -3.40
C LYS A 124 6.08 -1.05 -3.04
N ASP A 125 6.52 -0.47 -1.93
CA ASP A 125 6.10 0.86 -1.49
C ASP A 125 6.57 1.95 -2.45
N ARG A 126 7.79 1.84 -3.00
CA ARG A 126 8.28 2.75 -4.04
C ARG A 126 7.45 2.65 -5.33
N ALA A 127 7.11 1.45 -5.77
CA ALA A 127 6.27 1.24 -6.96
C ALA A 127 4.86 1.80 -6.77
N ARG A 128 4.29 1.68 -5.56
CA ARG A 128 3.01 2.32 -5.20
C ARG A 128 3.12 3.85 -5.24
N ALA A 129 4.15 4.41 -4.61
CA ALA A 129 4.37 5.85 -4.58
C ALA A 129 4.57 6.44 -5.99
N ASP A 130 5.31 5.77 -6.88
CA ASP A 130 5.48 6.17 -8.27
C ASP A 130 4.15 6.13 -9.05
N THR A 131 3.34 5.11 -8.79
CA THR A 131 2.01 4.98 -9.41
C THR A 131 1.06 6.08 -8.92
N ASP A 132 1.02 6.36 -7.63
CA ASP A 132 0.20 7.43 -7.05
C ASP A 132 0.64 8.80 -7.57
N PHE A 133 1.95 9.03 -7.69
CA PHE A 133 2.48 10.26 -8.29
C PHE A 133 2.02 10.44 -9.74
N LYS A 134 2.09 9.40 -10.57
CA LYS A 134 1.64 9.44 -11.97
C LYS A 134 0.14 9.71 -12.09
N VAL A 135 -0.67 9.11 -11.22
CA VAL A 135 -2.12 9.36 -11.18
C VAL A 135 -2.40 10.80 -10.77
N ASN A 136 -1.72 11.31 -9.74
CA ASN A 136 -1.91 12.68 -9.27
C ASN A 136 -1.47 13.72 -10.32
N LEU A 137 -0.33 13.50 -10.97
CA LEU A 137 0.15 14.38 -12.05
C LEU A 137 -0.85 14.46 -13.21
N LYS A 138 -1.42 13.31 -13.62
CA LYS A 138 -2.44 13.29 -14.66
C LYS A 138 -3.70 14.05 -14.24
N ASN A 139 -4.08 13.98 -12.98
CA ASN A 139 -5.22 14.70 -12.43
C ASN A 139 -4.98 16.21 -12.43
N GLU A 140 -3.78 16.65 -12.05
CA GLU A 140 -3.39 18.05 -12.04
C GLU A 140 -3.47 18.65 -13.45
N VAL A 141 -2.90 17.99 -14.46
CA VAL A 141 -2.99 18.40 -15.86
C VAL A 141 -4.45 18.49 -16.36
N ASN A 142 -5.30 17.54 -15.97
CA ASN A 142 -6.71 17.59 -16.33
C ASN A 142 -7.45 18.77 -15.67
N ILE A 143 -7.14 19.07 -14.41
CA ILE A 143 -7.72 20.20 -13.69
C ILE A 143 -7.27 21.52 -14.30
N GLU A 144 -6.00 21.69 -14.64
CA GLU A 144 -5.49 22.87 -15.33
C GLU A 144 -6.18 23.09 -16.68
N THR A 145 -6.36 22.02 -17.45
CA THR A 145 -7.07 22.06 -18.73
C THR A 145 -8.50 22.53 -18.54
N LEU A 146 -9.24 21.99 -17.58
CA LEU A 146 -10.60 22.40 -17.25
C LEU A 146 -10.69 23.86 -16.78
N LEU A 147 -9.74 24.30 -15.96
CA LEU A 147 -9.68 25.70 -15.51
C LEU A 147 -9.43 26.68 -16.67
N ARG A 148 -8.57 26.29 -17.62
CA ARG A 148 -8.32 27.08 -18.82
C ARG A 148 -9.57 27.19 -19.69
N GLU A 149 -10.23 26.08 -20.00
CA GLU A 149 -11.49 26.05 -20.75
C GLU A 149 -12.59 26.90 -20.09
N LEU A 150 -12.70 26.80 -18.75
CA LEU A 150 -13.63 27.63 -17.98
C LEU A 150 -13.29 29.11 -18.04
N SER A 151 -12.02 29.48 -18.04
CA SER A 151 -11.57 30.88 -18.16
C SER A 151 -11.86 31.47 -19.56
N GLU A 152 -11.62 30.68 -20.59
CA GLU A 152 -11.92 31.02 -21.97
C GLU A 152 -13.44 31.20 -22.17
N PHE A 153 -14.24 30.28 -21.71
CA PHE A 153 -15.71 30.36 -21.73
C PHE A 153 -16.24 31.60 -20.98
N ARG A 154 -15.65 31.92 -19.82
CA ARG A 154 -16.01 33.12 -19.06
C ARG A 154 -15.64 34.41 -19.78
N ALA A 155 -14.52 34.44 -20.51
CA ALA A 155 -14.09 35.59 -21.34
C ALA A 155 -15.04 35.78 -22.51
N GLU A 156 -15.45 34.70 -23.17
CA GLU A 156 -16.40 34.75 -24.31
C GLU A 156 -17.77 35.25 -23.86
N LEU A 157 -18.29 34.83 -22.74
CA LEU A 157 -19.55 35.31 -22.15
C LEU A 157 -19.49 36.83 -21.86
N ARG A 158 -18.37 37.33 -21.31
CA ARG A 158 -18.21 38.78 -21.07
C ARG A 158 -18.14 39.58 -22.36
N GLY A 159 -17.49 39.05 -23.38
CA GLY A 159 -17.42 39.72 -24.70
C GLY A 159 -18.79 39.83 -25.35
N ARG A 160 -19.64 38.83 -25.25
CA ARG A 160 -21.01 38.86 -25.78
C ARG A 160 -21.94 39.80 -24.99
N ALA A 161 -21.86 39.79 -23.65
CA ALA A 161 -22.66 40.68 -22.82
C ALA A 161 -22.34 42.19 -23.05
N GLY A 162 -21.09 42.53 -23.42
CA GLY A 162 -20.69 43.89 -23.75
C GLY A 162 -21.11 44.35 -25.15
N HIS A 163 -21.54 43.46 -26.04
CA HIS A 163 -21.98 43.78 -27.40
C HIS A 163 -23.50 43.97 -27.50
N ASP A 164 -24.29 43.45 -26.56
CA ASP A 164 -25.76 43.65 -26.50
C ASP A 164 -26.17 44.97 -25.84
N ASP A 165 -25.24 45.68 -25.17
CA ASP A 165 -25.51 46.99 -24.54
C ASP A 165 -25.10 48.21 -25.39
N SER A 166 -24.69 48.01 -26.65
CA SER A 166 -24.37 49.09 -27.61
C SER A 166 -25.32 49.08 -28.81
#